data_467070e2713a1e470343374dfb5ff070
#
_entry.id   467070e2713a1e470343374dfb5ff070
#
_cell.length_a   1.000
_cell.length_b   1.000
_cell.length_c   1.000
_cell.angle_alpha   90.00
_cell.angle_beta   90.00
_cell.angle_gamma   90.00
#
_symmetry.space_group_name_H-M   'P 1'
#
loop_
_entity.id
_entity.type
_entity.pdbx_description
1 polymer ?
#
loop_
_entity_poly.entity_id
_entity_poly.type
_entity_poly.pdbx_seq_one_letter_code
_entity_poly.pdbx_strand_id
1 'polypeptide(L)'
;QMPGSGGSARVVRLIGMTRAKDMVMLGKRVPALEAKEIGLLTDVAPDSEALTEMIIDYASKLNALAPLSMRSLKRVLNAALDSPLSVALDVEGHSYEKLRWTEDYMEGINAFSERRKPNYKGK
;
A
#
# COMPACT_ATOMS: atom_id res chain seq x y z
N GLN A 1 -15.36 -21.57 12.15
CA GLN A 1 -16.16 -20.78 11.21
C GLN A 1 -15.22 -20.17 10.17
N MET A 2 -15.55 -20.28 8.87
CA MET A 2 -14.72 -19.75 7.78
C MET A 2 -14.76 -18.21 7.77
N PRO A 3 -13.60 -17.53 7.67
CA PRO A 3 -13.56 -16.07 7.48
C PRO A 3 -14.23 -15.68 6.16
N GLY A 4 -15.23 -14.81 6.23
CA GLY A 4 -15.90 -14.26 5.05
C GLY A 4 -15.19 -13.04 4.47
N SER A 5 -15.82 -12.39 3.50
CA SER A 5 -15.39 -11.10 2.91
C SER A 5 -13.95 -11.07 2.36
N GLY A 6 -13.46 -12.22 1.89
CA GLY A 6 -12.12 -12.35 1.30
C GLY A 6 -10.98 -12.48 2.32
N GLY A 7 -11.26 -12.68 3.61
CA GLY A 7 -10.25 -12.80 4.66
C GLY A 7 -9.24 -13.91 4.35
N SER A 8 -9.71 -15.14 4.11
CA SER A 8 -8.81 -16.26 3.79
C SER A 8 -7.96 -16.02 2.53
N ALA A 9 -8.55 -15.48 1.46
CA ALA A 9 -7.86 -15.24 0.20
C ALA A 9 -6.79 -14.15 0.31
N ARG A 10 -7.03 -13.10 1.09
CA ARG A 10 -6.05 -12.01 1.29
C ARG A 10 -4.92 -12.42 2.21
N VAL A 11 -5.23 -13.12 3.30
CA VAL A 11 -4.21 -13.56 4.27
C VAL A 11 -3.17 -14.45 3.60
N VAL A 12 -3.56 -15.41 2.77
CA VAL A 12 -2.59 -16.29 2.09
C VAL A 12 -1.63 -15.54 1.17
N ARG A 13 -2.09 -14.44 0.56
CA ARG A 13 -1.25 -13.60 -0.28
C ARG A 13 -0.25 -12.75 0.51
N LEU A 14 -0.61 -12.36 1.73
CA LEU A 14 0.25 -11.53 2.59
C LEU A 14 1.32 -12.35 3.31
N ILE A 15 0.94 -13.49 3.90
CA ILE A 15 1.83 -14.23 4.82
C ILE A 15 2.20 -15.65 4.34
N GLY A 16 1.75 -16.01 3.12
CA GLY A 16 2.02 -17.32 2.54
C GLY A 16 1.13 -18.44 3.06
N MET A 17 1.13 -19.58 2.34
CA MET A 17 0.17 -20.66 2.54
C MET A 17 0.29 -21.32 3.93
N THR A 18 1.50 -21.59 4.40
CA THR A 18 1.73 -22.31 5.65
C THR A 18 1.18 -21.54 6.85
N ARG A 19 1.58 -20.28 6.98
CA ARG A 19 1.11 -19.40 8.07
C ARG A 19 -0.38 -19.09 7.97
N ALA A 20 -0.90 -18.95 6.75
CA ALA A 20 -2.33 -18.75 6.54
C ALA A 20 -3.15 -19.97 6.99
N LYS A 21 -2.68 -21.19 6.75
CA LYS A 21 -3.34 -22.41 7.24
C LYS A 21 -3.36 -22.46 8.77
N ASP A 22 -2.25 -22.19 9.41
CA ASP A 22 -2.20 -22.15 10.88
C ASP A 22 -3.18 -21.12 11.46
N MET A 23 -3.19 -19.92 10.89
CA MET A 23 -4.06 -18.85 11.34
C MET A 23 -5.53 -19.13 11.06
N VAL A 24 -5.89 -19.57 9.85
CA VAL A 24 -7.28 -19.68 9.42
C VAL A 24 -7.91 -21.04 9.76
N MET A 25 -7.16 -22.15 9.60
CA MET A 25 -7.70 -23.50 9.82
C MET A 25 -7.59 -23.93 11.29
N LEU A 26 -6.49 -23.59 11.96
CA LEU A 26 -6.30 -23.94 13.37
C LEU A 26 -6.80 -22.84 14.32
N GLY A 27 -7.20 -21.67 13.79
CA GLY A 27 -7.64 -20.54 14.60
C GLY A 27 -6.53 -19.95 15.47
N LYS A 28 -5.26 -20.06 15.02
CA LYS A 28 -4.12 -19.51 15.77
C LYS A 28 -4.30 -18.01 15.95
N ARG A 29 -4.21 -17.57 17.21
CA ARG A 29 -4.13 -16.14 17.55
C ARG A 29 -2.70 -15.68 17.32
N VAL A 30 -2.52 -14.60 16.55
CA VAL A 30 -1.21 -14.04 16.21
C VAL A 30 -1.06 -12.71 16.96
N PRO A 31 -0.10 -12.60 17.89
CA PRO A 31 0.21 -11.33 18.57
C PRO A 31 0.65 -10.26 17.57
N ALA A 32 0.45 -8.98 17.91
CA ALA A 32 0.73 -7.86 17.01
C ALA A 32 2.19 -7.83 16.52
N LEU A 33 3.16 -8.08 17.40
CA LEU A 33 4.58 -8.11 17.03
C LEU A 33 4.88 -9.27 16.06
N GLU A 34 4.36 -10.48 16.32
CA GLU A 34 4.48 -11.60 15.39
C GLU A 34 3.82 -11.27 14.05
N ALA A 35 2.65 -10.61 14.07
CA ALA A 35 1.96 -10.18 12.84
C ALA A 35 2.78 -9.20 12.01
N LYS A 36 3.55 -8.32 12.64
CA LYS A 36 4.51 -7.44 11.95
C LYS A 36 5.67 -8.25 11.35
N GLU A 37 6.28 -9.14 12.11
CA GLU A 37 7.40 -9.98 11.66
C GLU A 37 7.05 -10.84 10.44
N ILE A 38 5.83 -11.36 10.39
CA ILE A 38 5.36 -12.19 9.28
C ILE A 38 4.80 -11.39 8.09
N GLY A 39 4.80 -10.06 8.15
CA GLY A 39 4.36 -9.18 7.05
C GLY A 39 2.85 -8.99 6.96
N LEU A 40 2.08 -9.36 8.01
CA LEU A 40 0.64 -9.09 8.08
C LEU A 40 0.35 -7.63 8.46
N LEU A 41 1.21 -7.02 9.28
CA LEU A 41 1.14 -5.61 9.67
C LEU A 41 2.42 -4.89 9.23
N THR A 42 2.27 -3.64 8.84
CA THR A 42 3.39 -2.75 8.49
C THR A 42 4.12 -2.31 9.75
N ASP A 43 3.37 -1.94 10.80
CA ASP A 43 3.91 -1.45 12.04
C ASP A 43 3.02 -1.77 13.24
N VAL A 44 3.55 -1.59 14.46
CA VAL A 44 2.86 -1.82 15.73
C VAL A 44 3.27 -0.71 16.70
N ALA A 45 2.28 -0.07 17.31
CA ALA A 45 2.50 0.93 18.36
C ALA A 45 2.43 0.29 19.75
N PRO A 46 3.15 0.81 20.75
CA PRO A 46 3.12 0.30 22.11
C PRO A 46 1.78 0.55 22.84
N ASP A 47 1.09 1.63 22.46
CA ASP A 47 -0.19 2.03 23.05
C ASP A 47 -1.03 2.84 22.04
N SER A 48 -2.23 3.26 22.47
CA SER A 48 -3.18 3.97 21.61
C SER A 48 -2.75 5.42 21.29
N GLU A 49 -1.98 6.06 22.15
CA GLU A 49 -1.47 7.41 21.94
C GLU A 49 -0.40 7.39 20.85
N ALA A 50 0.60 6.53 20.99
CA ALA A 50 1.63 6.30 19.98
C ALA A 50 1.04 5.81 18.65
N LEU A 51 -0.04 5.00 18.66
CA LEU A 51 -0.75 4.61 17.45
C LEU A 51 -1.35 5.83 16.74
N THR A 52 -1.96 6.73 17.49
CA THR A 52 -2.54 7.96 16.93
C THR A 52 -1.47 8.85 16.29
N GLU A 53 -0.34 9.04 16.96
CA GLU A 53 0.80 9.79 16.42
C GLU A 53 1.33 9.14 15.13
N MET A 54 1.49 7.83 15.14
CA MET A 54 1.94 7.06 13.98
C MET A 54 0.98 7.20 12.79
N ILE A 55 -0.33 7.15 13.03
CA ILE A 55 -1.36 7.36 11.98
C ILE A 55 -1.26 8.76 11.39
N ILE A 56 -1.09 9.79 12.23
CA ILE A 56 -0.93 11.18 11.79
C ILE A 56 0.33 11.34 10.94
N ASP A 57 1.44 10.73 11.35
CA ASP A 57 2.71 10.75 10.61
C ASP A 57 2.55 10.08 9.22
N TYR A 58 1.97 8.86 9.15
CA TYR A 58 1.69 8.20 7.89
C TYR A 58 0.76 9.02 6.99
N ALA A 59 -0.32 9.57 7.55
CA ALA A 59 -1.26 10.41 6.80
C ALA A 59 -0.56 11.65 6.24
N SER A 60 0.28 12.30 7.04
CA SER A 60 1.06 13.47 6.62
C SER A 60 2.02 13.16 5.49
N LYS A 61 2.73 12.03 5.57
CA LYS A 61 3.62 11.55 4.50
C LYS A 61 2.86 11.27 3.21
N LEU A 62 1.70 10.61 3.30
CA LEU A 62 0.87 10.31 2.13
C LEU A 62 0.27 11.57 1.50
N ASN A 63 -0.15 12.53 2.32
CA ASN A 63 -0.72 13.79 1.85
C ASN A 63 0.31 14.71 1.16
N ALA A 64 1.60 14.50 1.43
CA ALA A 64 2.68 15.22 0.74
C ALA A 64 2.99 14.67 -0.66
N LEU A 65 2.37 13.57 -1.06
CA LEU A 65 2.60 12.91 -2.35
C LEU A 65 1.52 13.30 -3.37
N ALA A 66 1.84 13.17 -4.67
CA ALA A 66 0.91 13.46 -5.75
C ALA A 66 -0.34 12.55 -5.68
N PRO A 67 -1.56 13.08 -5.49
CA PRO A 67 -2.75 12.26 -5.21
C PRO A 67 -3.11 11.30 -6.35
N LEU A 68 -2.94 11.73 -7.60
CA LEU A 68 -3.22 10.89 -8.77
C LEU A 68 -2.21 9.74 -8.88
N SER A 69 -0.94 9.98 -8.53
CA SER A 69 0.09 8.95 -8.48
C SER A 69 -0.21 7.94 -7.39
N MET A 70 -0.62 8.36 -6.20
CA MET A 70 -0.99 7.45 -5.11
C MET A 70 -2.18 6.56 -5.47
N ARG A 71 -3.20 7.11 -6.13
CA ARG A 71 -4.34 6.35 -6.64
C ARG A 71 -3.91 5.31 -7.68
N SER A 72 -3.06 5.70 -8.61
CA SER A 72 -2.53 4.81 -9.65
C SER A 72 -1.65 3.71 -9.08
N LEU A 73 -0.73 4.03 -8.17
CA LEU A 73 0.14 3.07 -7.48
C LEU A 73 -0.68 2.02 -6.73
N LYS A 74 -1.70 2.43 -5.97
CA LYS A 74 -2.58 1.49 -5.27
C LYS A 74 -3.26 0.51 -6.23
N ARG A 75 -3.72 0.99 -7.39
CA ARG A 75 -4.32 0.15 -8.43
C ARG A 75 -3.32 -0.84 -9.03
N VAL A 76 -2.12 -0.37 -9.36
CA VAL A 76 -1.04 -1.20 -9.94
C VAL A 76 -0.61 -2.29 -8.95
N LEU A 77 -0.36 -1.93 -7.69
CA LEU A 77 0.05 -2.89 -6.66
C LEU A 77 -1.02 -3.97 -6.43
N ASN A 78 -2.30 -3.60 -6.40
CA ASN A 78 -3.38 -4.58 -6.29
C ASN A 78 -3.47 -5.48 -7.54
N ALA A 79 -3.31 -4.93 -8.74
CA ALA A 79 -3.29 -5.71 -9.98
C ALA A 79 -2.10 -6.67 -10.00
N ALA A 80 -0.92 -6.23 -9.56
CA ALA A 80 0.29 -7.05 -9.49
C ALA A 80 0.13 -8.26 -8.54
N LEU A 81 -0.69 -8.12 -7.50
CA LEU A 81 -0.97 -9.21 -6.58
C LEU A 81 -1.94 -10.27 -7.16
N ASP A 82 -2.85 -9.86 -8.04
CA ASP A 82 -3.98 -10.66 -8.50
C ASP A 82 -3.90 -11.13 -9.96
N SER A 83 -2.88 -10.70 -10.72
CA SER A 83 -2.78 -10.99 -12.15
C SER A 83 -1.39 -11.48 -12.56
N PRO A 84 -1.24 -12.10 -13.76
CA PRO A 84 0.07 -12.36 -14.35
C PRO A 84 0.89 -11.08 -14.51
N LEU A 85 2.22 -11.20 -14.41
CA LEU A 85 3.13 -10.05 -14.48
C LEU A 85 2.91 -9.20 -15.75
N SER A 86 2.66 -9.83 -16.90
CA SER A 86 2.41 -9.10 -18.15
C SER A 86 1.21 -8.16 -18.04
N VAL A 87 0.12 -8.61 -17.42
CA VAL A 87 -1.09 -7.79 -17.20
C VAL A 87 -0.81 -6.67 -16.21
N ALA A 88 -0.05 -6.95 -15.14
CA ALA A 88 0.35 -5.93 -14.17
C ALA A 88 1.20 -4.83 -14.82
N LEU A 89 2.15 -5.21 -15.70
CA LEU A 89 2.99 -4.26 -16.46
C LEU A 89 2.16 -3.40 -17.43
N ASP A 90 1.15 -3.97 -18.08
CA ASP A 90 0.24 -3.21 -18.93
C ASP A 90 -0.56 -2.17 -18.12
N VAL A 91 -1.07 -2.56 -16.94
CA VAL A 91 -1.76 -1.64 -16.03
C VAL A 91 -0.84 -0.53 -15.55
N GLU A 92 0.42 -0.85 -15.25
CA GLU A 92 1.44 0.12 -14.85
C GLU A 92 1.74 1.09 -16.00
N GLY A 93 2.02 0.60 -17.20
CA GLY A 93 2.32 1.40 -18.38
C GLY A 93 1.22 2.41 -18.70
N HIS A 94 -0.03 1.94 -18.76
CA HIS A 94 -1.19 2.80 -18.99
C HIS A 94 -1.41 3.84 -17.87
N SER A 95 -1.14 3.45 -16.62
CA SER A 95 -1.26 4.37 -15.48
C SER A 95 -0.17 5.45 -15.54
N TYR A 96 1.07 5.06 -15.85
CA TYR A 96 2.20 5.96 -15.98
C TYR A 96 2.02 6.95 -17.14
N GLU A 97 1.57 6.47 -18.29
CA GLU A 97 1.27 7.33 -19.44
C GLU A 97 0.28 8.44 -19.08
N LYS A 98 -0.83 8.09 -18.40
CA LYS A 98 -1.82 9.08 -17.96
C LYS A 98 -1.25 10.11 -16.99
N LEU A 99 -0.39 9.68 -16.07
CA LEU A 99 0.23 10.57 -15.09
C LEU A 99 1.16 11.59 -15.72
N ARG A 100 1.83 11.25 -16.83
CA ARG A 100 2.74 12.17 -17.54
C ARG A 100 2.05 13.44 -18.07
N TRP A 101 0.73 13.41 -18.26
CA TRP A 101 -0.06 14.54 -18.74
C TRP A 101 -0.65 15.39 -17.61
N THR A 102 -0.31 15.10 -16.34
CA THR A 102 -0.82 15.85 -15.20
C THR A 102 0.09 17.02 -14.82
N GLU A 103 -0.50 18.08 -14.26
CA GLU A 103 0.26 19.20 -13.70
C GLU A 103 1.22 18.74 -12.61
N ASP A 104 0.79 17.79 -11.78
CA ASP A 104 1.60 17.22 -10.69
C ASP A 104 2.85 16.49 -11.19
N TYR A 105 2.79 15.88 -12.38
CA TYR A 105 3.97 15.26 -12.98
C TYR A 105 5.04 16.31 -13.32
N MET A 106 4.64 17.41 -13.95
CA MET A 106 5.54 18.52 -14.27
C MET A 106 6.04 19.22 -13.01
N GLU A 107 5.17 19.41 -12.02
CA GLU A 107 5.58 19.96 -10.72
C GLU A 107 6.65 19.09 -10.04
N GLY A 108 6.50 17.78 -10.09
CA GLY A 108 7.51 16.86 -9.54
C GLY A 108 8.88 17.00 -10.21
N ILE A 109 8.91 17.11 -11.53
CA ILE A 109 10.15 17.34 -12.31
C ILE A 109 10.79 18.69 -11.96
N ASN A 110 9.98 19.75 -11.95
CA ASN A 110 10.45 21.10 -11.66
C ASN A 110 10.99 21.22 -10.22
N ALA A 111 10.23 20.70 -9.25
CA ALA A 111 10.63 20.71 -7.85
C ALA A 111 11.95 19.95 -7.62
N PHE A 112 12.14 18.80 -8.29
CA PHE A 112 13.39 18.05 -8.24
C PHE A 112 14.56 18.85 -8.83
N SER A 113 14.39 19.46 -10.01
CA SER A 113 15.40 20.28 -10.66
C SER A 113 15.81 21.49 -9.81
N GLU A 114 14.82 22.13 -9.19
CA GLU A 114 14.98 23.32 -8.35
C GLU A 114 15.39 23.00 -6.90
N ARG A 115 15.48 21.72 -6.54
CA ARG A 115 15.80 21.22 -5.19
C ARG A 115 14.87 21.79 -4.11
N ARG A 116 13.59 21.93 -4.41
CA ARG A 116 12.53 22.36 -3.49
C ARG A 116 11.50 21.25 -3.25
N LYS A 117 10.68 21.43 -2.23
CA LYS A 117 9.53 20.54 -2.02
C LYS A 117 8.47 20.79 -3.11
N PRO A 118 7.87 19.71 -3.66
CA PRO A 118 6.77 19.85 -4.61
C PRO A 118 5.48 20.32 -3.94
N ASN A 119 4.62 20.98 -4.71
CA ASN A 119 3.28 21.40 -4.30
C ASN A 119 2.24 20.75 -5.20
N TYR A 120 1.87 19.51 -4.89
CA TYR A 120 0.92 18.74 -5.67
C TYR A 120 -0.52 19.19 -5.44
N LYS A 121 -1.31 19.23 -6.52
CA LYS A 121 -2.69 19.71 -6.53
C LYS A 121 -3.71 18.65 -6.95
N GLY A 122 -3.27 17.46 -7.38
CA GLY A 122 -4.13 16.40 -7.86
C GLY A 122 -4.72 16.65 -9.25
N LYS A 123 -4.02 17.35 -10.10
CA LYS A 123 -4.46 17.71 -11.46
C LYS A 123 -3.47 17.20 -12.50
#